data_b6c47826357731c498dae2581d77fdf4
#
_entry.id   b6c47826357731c498dae2581d77fdf4
#
_cell.length_a   1.000
_cell.length_b   1.000
_cell.length_c   1.000
_cell.angle_alpha   90.00
_cell.angle_beta   90.00
_cell.angle_gamma   90.00
#
_symmetry.space_group_name_H-M   'P 1'
#
loop_
_entity.id
_entity.type
_entity.pdbx_description
1 polymer ?
#
loop_
_entity_poly.entity_id
_entity_poly.type
_entity_poly.pdbx_seq_one_letter_code
_entity_poly.pdbx_strand_id
1 'polypeptide(L)'
;MKKIFLYISALLAGAACTAQETLLSPDGRLRLEFSLADGGRPTYTLDYKERPVILPSGMGLELRGEAPKLEFGAEIRKGEPGRPVSLYDGFTLGQVARSESDQTWRPVWGEQAEIRDRYNEMAVTLRQAATGRDMTIRFRLYDDGLGFRYEFPEQESLTYFVIGEEKTQFAMAGDHTAFWIPGDYDTQEYDYTESKLSQIRELMPGAITPNSSQTPFSPTGVQTALQMKSDDGLYINIHEAALVDYACMHLDLDDRNFIFTSHLTPDAQGWKGYMQAPCHTPWRTVTVSDDARDILASKLILNLNEPCAYDDTSWIKPVKYMGVWWEMITGKSDWAYTRDVPSVQLGVTDYARCRPSGRHGAENENVKRYIDFAAAHGFDQLLVEGWNVGWEDWFGHTKDYVFDFVTPYPDFDIAALNEYAHGKGIRLMMHHETSASVRNYERHMEAAYRLMDKYGYNSVKSGYVGDILPRGEHHYGQWMNNHYLYAV
;
A
#
# COMPACT_ATOMS: atom_id res chain seq x y z
N MET A 1 -11.75 -83.85 4.70
CA MET A 1 -11.87 -82.76 3.71
C MET A 1 -12.32 -81.51 4.52
N LYS A 2 -11.37 -80.66 4.85
CA LYS A 2 -11.65 -79.35 5.57
C LYS A 2 -11.75 -78.27 4.50
N LYS A 3 -12.91 -77.59 4.41
CA LYS A 3 -13.12 -76.43 3.54
C LYS A 3 -12.59 -75.21 4.27
N ILE A 4 -11.60 -74.55 3.69
CA ILE A 4 -11.05 -73.27 4.11
C ILE A 4 -11.90 -72.20 3.40
N PHE A 5 -12.61 -71.34 4.18
CA PHE A 5 -13.26 -70.15 3.70
C PHE A 5 -12.24 -68.98 3.77
N LEU A 6 -11.91 -68.45 2.58
CA LEU A 6 -11.10 -67.26 2.45
C LEU A 6 -12.03 -66.02 2.54
N TYR A 7 -11.91 -65.22 3.58
CA TYR A 7 -12.58 -63.89 3.65
C TYR A 7 -11.68 -62.88 2.96
N ILE A 8 -12.14 -62.39 1.81
CA ILE A 8 -11.54 -61.25 1.13
C ILE A 8 -12.24 -60.01 1.74
N SER A 9 -11.49 -59.29 2.61
CA SER A 9 -11.88 -57.94 3.07
C SER A 9 -11.51 -56.94 1.98
N ALA A 10 -12.50 -56.46 1.25
CA ALA A 10 -12.32 -55.33 0.33
C ALA A 10 -12.16 -54.05 1.19
N LEU A 11 -10.97 -53.50 1.28
CA LEU A 11 -10.74 -52.14 1.71
C LEU A 11 -11.30 -51.19 0.64
N LEU A 12 -12.45 -50.61 0.90
CA LEU A 12 -12.92 -49.41 0.21
C LEU A 12 -12.05 -48.25 0.67
N ALA A 13 -11.04 -47.92 -0.09
CA ALA A 13 -10.39 -46.62 0.01
C ALA A 13 -11.41 -45.55 -0.47
N GLY A 14 -12.05 -44.91 0.50
CA GLY A 14 -12.87 -43.73 0.21
C GLY A 14 -11.95 -42.64 -0.31
N ALA A 15 -11.96 -42.36 -1.59
CA ALA A 15 -11.44 -41.11 -2.13
C ALA A 15 -12.27 -40.01 -1.50
N ALA A 16 -11.67 -39.23 -0.59
CA ALA A 16 -12.25 -37.99 -0.14
C ALA A 16 -12.36 -37.08 -1.35
N CYS A 17 -13.60 -36.92 -1.85
CA CYS A 17 -13.89 -35.94 -2.89
C CYS A 17 -13.64 -34.57 -2.25
N THR A 18 -12.47 -33.98 -2.51
CA THR A 18 -12.19 -32.60 -2.10
C THR A 18 -13.18 -31.72 -2.87
N ALA A 19 -14.05 -31.02 -2.16
CA ALA A 19 -14.99 -30.10 -2.79
C ALA A 19 -14.19 -29.02 -3.51
N GLN A 20 -14.26 -29.03 -4.84
CA GLN A 20 -13.62 -28.06 -5.71
C GLN A 20 -14.68 -27.09 -6.23
N GLU A 21 -14.44 -25.80 -6.08
CA GLU A 21 -15.32 -24.73 -6.51
C GLU A 21 -14.66 -23.98 -7.68
N THR A 22 -15.39 -23.74 -8.74
CA THR A 22 -14.90 -23.07 -9.95
C THR A 22 -15.63 -21.74 -10.15
N LEU A 23 -14.88 -20.70 -10.54
CA LEU A 23 -15.41 -19.40 -10.97
C LEU A 23 -14.81 -19.06 -12.34
N LEU A 24 -15.66 -18.61 -13.28
CA LEU A 24 -15.22 -18.11 -14.59
C LEU A 24 -15.36 -16.60 -14.66
N SER A 25 -14.48 -15.92 -15.43
CA SER A 25 -14.70 -14.51 -15.78
C SER A 25 -15.97 -14.35 -16.65
N PRO A 26 -16.56 -13.15 -16.72
CA PRO A 26 -17.76 -12.94 -17.54
C PRO A 26 -17.60 -13.30 -19.01
N ASP A 27 -16.38 -13.22 -19.58
CA ASP A 27 -16.06 -13.61 -20.96
C ASP A 27 -15.54 -15.05 -21.08
N GLY A 28 -15.36 -15.76 -19.95
CA GLY A 28 -14.91 -17.14 -19.88
C GLY A 28 -13.40 -17.37 -20.15
N ARG A 29 -12.60 -16.30 -20.29
CA ARG A 29 -11.15 -16.43 -20.54
C ARG A 29 -10.35 -16.79 -19.30
N LEU A 30 -10.80 -16.31 -18.13
CA LEU A 30 -10.18 -16.63 -16.84
C LEU A 30 -10.99 -17.70 -16.11
N ARG A 31 -10.28 -18.63 -15.51
CA ARG A 31 -10.83 -19.69 -14.68
C ARG A 31 -10.08 -19.77 -13.37
N LEU A 32 -10.80 -19.56 -12.28
CA LEU A 32 -10.34 -19.78 -10.92
C LEU A 32 -10.88 -21.10 -10.40
N GLU A 33 -10.03 -21.90 -9.77
CA GLU A 33 -10.45 -23.06 -8.99
C GLU A 33 -10.02 -22.88 -7.54
N PHE A 34 -10.95 -23.09 -6.62
CA PHE A 34 -10.71 -23.10 -5.18
C PHE A 34 -10.91 -24.50 -4.63
N SER A 35 -10.07 -24.93 -3.70
CA SER A 35 -10.19 -26.22 -3.01
C SER A 35 -9.60 -26.15 -1.60
N LEU A 36 -9.99 -27.11 -0.76
CA LEU A 36 -9.29 -27.39 0.49
C LEU A 36 -8.33 -28.56 0.27
N ALA A 37 -7.03 -28.30 0.39
CA ALA A 37 -6.00 -29.32 0.39
C ALA A 37 -5.98 -30.09 1.72
N ASP A 38 -5.15 -31.13 1.81
CA ASP A 38 -4.98 -31.95 3.01
C ASP A 38 -4.76 -31.10 4.27
N GLY A 39 -5.45 -31.46 5.35
CA GLY A 39 -5.44 -30.68 6.59
C GLY A 39 -6.34 -29.44 6.54
N GLY A 40 -7.24 -29.32 5.58
CA GLY A 40 -8.17 -28.20 5.47
C GLY A 40 -7.47 -26.89 5.13
N ARG A 41 -6.46 -26.92 4.25
CA ARG A 41 -5.72 -25.73 3.79
C ARG A 41 -6.39 -25.13 2.56
N PRO A 42 -6.83 -23.87 2.60
CA PRO A 42 -7.38 -23.19 1.44
C PRO A 42 -6.31 -23.03 0.35
N THR A 43 -6.66 -23.39 -0.87
CA THR A 43 -5.79 -23.29 -2.06
C THR A 43 -6.59 -22.81 -3.26
N TYR A 44 -5.91 -22.15 -4.18
CA TYR A 44 -6.49 -21.72 -5.46
C TYR A 44 -5.53 -21.90 -6.61
N THR A 45 -6.09 -21.93 -7.82
CA THR A 45 -5.36 -21.86 -9.10
C THR A 45 -6.03 -20.82 -9.98
N LEU A 46 -5.28 -20.30 -10.96
CA LEU A 46 -5.79 -19.37 -11.97
C LEU A 46 -5.26 -19.74 -13.35
N ASP A 47 -6.15 -19.93 -14.31
CA ASP A 47 -5.82 -20.13 -15.72
C ASP A 47 -6.33 -18.97 -16.57
N TYR A 48 -5.61 -18.64 -17.65
CA TYR A 48 -6.01 -17.71 -18.69
C TYR A 48 -6.01 -18.39 -20.06
N LYS A 49 -7.19 -18.50 -20.67
CA LYS A 49 -7.35 -19.24 -21.97
C LYS A 49 -6.71 -20.63 -21.91
N GLU A 50 -7.03 -21.39 -20.86
CA GLU A 50 -6.51 -22.74 -20.57
C GLU A 50 -4.99 -22.82 -20.33
N ARG A 51 -4.29 -21.68 -20.22
CA ARG A 51 -2.88 -21.61 -19.85
C ARG A 51 -2.76 -21.33 -18.35
N PRO A 52 -1.95 -22.09 -17.60
CA PRO A 52 -1.78 -21.84 -16.18
C PRO A 52 -1.06 -20.52 -15.93
N VAL A 53 -1.61 -19.70 -15.03
CA VAL A 53 -1.04 -18.43 -14.55
C VAL A 53 -0.54 -18.62 -13.13
N ILE A 54 -1.41 -19.10 -12.24
CA ILE A 54 -1.11 -19.42 -10.84
C ILE A 54 -1.37 -20.92 -10.64
N LEU A 55 -0.32 -21.65 -10.27
CA LEU A 55 -0.39 -23.04 -9.84
C LEU A 55 -0.98 -23.14 -8.43
N PRO A 56 -1.29 -24.36 -7.90
CA PRO A 56 -1.88 -24.49 -6.57
C PRO A 56 -1.14 -23.68 -5.50
N SER A 57 -1.80 -22.66 -4.97
CA SER A 57 -1.25 -21.64 -4.07
C SER A 57 -2.04 -21.59 -2.77
N GLY A 58 -1.33 -21.57 -1.64
CA GLY A 58 -1.93 -21.50 -0.31
C GLY A 58 -2.50 -20.11 0.00
N MET A 59 -3.50 -20.10 0.88
CA MET A 59 -4.20 -18.89 1.36
C MET A 59 -4.38 -18.93 2.87
N GLY A 60 -4.45 -17.75 3.49
CA GLY A 60 -4.76 -17.59 4.90
C GLY A 60 -3.78 -16.71 5.65
N LEU A 61 -3.88 -16.71 6.97
CA LEU A 61 -3.09 -15.85 7.84
C LEU A 61 -2.54 -16.63 9.04
N GLU A 62 -1.43 -16.16 9.57
CA GLU A 62 -0.90 -16.54 10.86
C GLU A 62 -1.15 -15.40 11.83
N LEU A 63 -1.80 -15.70 12.95
CA LEU A 63 -2.09 -14.71 13.97
C LEU A 63 -1.06 -14.79 15.09
N ARG A 64 -0.82 -13.65 15.75
CA ARG A 64 -0.13 -13.62 17.02
C ARG A 64 -0.87 -14.49 18.03
N GLY A 65 -0.15 -15.31 18.78
CA GLY A 65 -0.72 -16.08 19.87
C GLY A 65 -1.27 -15.18 20.97
N GLU A 66 -2.40 -15.57 21.56
CA GLU A 66 -2.99 -14.83 22.67
C GLU A 66 -2.03 -14.80 23.86
N ALA A 67 -1.83 -13.62 24.44
CA ALA A 67 -1.19 -13.52 25.75
C ALA A 67 -2.09 -14.22 26.78
N PRO A 68 -1.52 -14.89 27.80
CA PRO A 68 -2.32 -15.48 28.88
C PRO A 68 -3.23 -14.41 29.49
N LYS A 69 -4.52 -14.73 29.71
CA LYS A 69 -5.45 -13.83 30.40
C LYS A 69 -4.87 -13.56 31.79
N LEU A 70 -4.55 -12.30 32.06
CA LEU A 70 -4.13 -11.87 33.39
C LEU A 70 -5.37 -11.75 34.26
N GLU A 71 -5.41 -12.48 35.40
CA GLU A 71 -6.39 -12.21 36.43
C GLU A 71 -6.04 -10.88 37.14
N PHE A 72 -7.07 -10.09 37.45
CA PHE A 72 -6.88 -8.81 38.15
C PHE A 72 -6.19 -9.06 39.51
N GLY A 73 -5.04 -8.44 39.72
CA GLY A 73 -4.22 -8.60 40.91
C GLY A 73 -3.06 -9.59 40.78
N ALA A 74 -2.92 -10.33 39.70
CA ALA A 74 -1.72 -11.11 39.40
C ALA A 74 -0.54 -10.19 39.05
N GLU A 75 0.69 -10.55 39.43
CA GLU A 75 1.88 -9.84 38.92
C GLU A 75 1.86 -9.81 37.40
N ILE A 76 2.00 -8.63 36.84
CA ILE A 76 2.15 -8.45 35.40
C ILE A 76 3.49 -9.04 35.00
N ARG A 77 3.53 -10.34 34.74
CA ARG A 77 4.63 -10.94 34.01
C ARG A 77 4.47 -10.55 32.54
N LYS A 78 5.50 -10.02 31.95
CA LYS A 78 5.60 -10.00 30.48
C LYS A 78 5.59 -11.45 30.02
N GLY A 79 4.40 -12.01 29.76
CA GLY A 79 4.24 -13.33 29.20
C GLY A 79 4.97 -13.38 27.87
N GLU A 80 5.67 -14.49 27.63
CA GLU A 80 6.11 -14.75 26.24
C GLU A 80 4.88 -14.75 25.35
N PRO A 81 4.99 -14.19 24.12
CA PRO A 81 3.90 -14.26 23.16
C PRO A 81 3.47 -15.73 23.03
N GLY A 82 2.18 -15.98 23.07
CA GLY A 82 1.64 -17.34 22.86
C GLY A 82 2.12 -17.90 21.52
N ARG A 83 2.01 -19.21 21.35
CA ARG A 83 2.34 -19.83 20.05
C ARG A 83 1.48 -19.20 18.95
N PRO A 84 2.06 -18.95 17.75
CA PRO A 84 1.28 -18.46 16.61
C PRO A 84 0.02 -19.31 16.38
N VAL A 85 -1.05 -18.64 15.99
CA VAL A 85 -2.35 -19.30 15.75
C VAL A 85 -2.59 -19.34 14.26
N SER A 86 -2.85 -20.54 13.74
CA SER A 86 -3.15 -20.74 12.33
C SER A 86 -4.56 -20.26 11.98
N LEU A 87 -4.67 -19.47 10.92
CA LEU A 87 -5.84 -19.24 10.07
C LEU A 87 -5.51 -19.56 8.61
N TYR A 88 -4.70 -20.59 8.37
CA TYR A 88 -4.32 -21.08 7.03
C TYR A 88 -4.50 -22.61 6.89
N ASP A 89 -5.01 -23.29 7.92
CA ASP A 89 -5.33 -24.73 7.92
C ASP A 89 -6.48 -25.08 8.88
N GLY A 90 -6.85 -26.35 8.94
CA GLY A 90 -7.90 -26.87 9.82
C GLY A 90 -9.31 -26.46 9.44
N PHE A 91 -9.50 -25.96 8.23
CA PHE A 91 -10.81 -25.51 7.76
C PHE A 91 -11.66 -26.65 7.17
N THR A 92 -12.95 -26.48 7.33
CA THR A 92 -14.00 -27.17 6.58
C THR A 92 -14.72 -26.16 5.69
N LEU A 93 -15.19 -26.59 4.54
CA LEU A 93 -15.98 -25.78 3.64
C LEU A 93 -17.37 -25.53 4.25
N GLY A 94 -17.75 -24.27 4.35
CA GLY A 94 -19.08 -23.83 4.73
C GLY A 94 -19.91 -23.47 3.50
N GLN A 95 -20.58 -22.31 3.55
CA GLN A 95 -21.39 -21.81 2.44
C GLN A 95 -20.51 -21.28 1.31
N VAL A 96 -20.91 -21.55 0.06
CA VAL A 96 -20.37 -20.89 -1.14
C VAL A 96 -21.48 -20.06 -1.75
N ALA A 97 -21.32 -18.74 -1.69
CA ALA A 97 -22.25 -17.80 -2.33
C ALA A 97 -21.67 -17.30 -3.67
N ARG A 98 -22.53 -17.09 -4.66
CA ARG A 98 -22.14 -16.59 -5.98
C ARG A 98 -22.99 -15.41 -6.36
N SER A 99 -22.39 -14.43 -7.01
CA SER A 99 -23.06 -13.27 -7.59
C SER A 99 -22.35 -12.80 -8.85
N GLU A 100 -22.98 -11.90 -9.58
CA GLU A 100 -22.42 -11.25 -10.75
C GLU A 100 -22.73 -9.75 -10.70
N SER A 101 -21.89 -8.94 -11.32
CA SER A 101 -22.10 -7.51 -11.49
C SER A 101 -21.78 -7.10 -12.93
N ASP A 102 -22.55 -6.17 -13.45
CA ASP A 102 -22.28 -5.48 -14.71
C ASP A 102 -22.86 -4.08 -14.63
N GLN A 103 -22.06 -3.17 -14.13
CA GLN A 103 -22.46 -1.78 -13.93
C GLN A 103 -21.41 -0.83 -14.47
N THR A 104 -21.77 0.42 -14.64
CA THR A 104 -20.85 1.48 -15.07
C THR A 104 -20.89 2.60 -14.06
N TRP A 105 -19.73 3.10 -13.69
CA TRP A 105 -19.59 4.23 -12.79
C TRP A 105 -18.70 5.33 -13.42
N ARG A 106 -18.78 6.52 -12.85
CA ARG A 106 -18.03 7.68 -13.33
C ARG A 106 -16.99 8.08 -12.28
N PRO A 107 -15.70 8.02 -12.61
CA PRO A 107 -14.67 8.55 -11.72
C PRO A 107 -14.82 10.06 -11.59
N VAL A 108 -14.43 10.61 -10.44
CA VAL A 108 -14.39 12.08 -10.23
C VAL A 108 -13.49 12.73 -11.27
N TRP A 109 -12.32 12.14 -11.48
CA TRP A 109 -11.37 12.48 -12.54
C TRP A 109 -10.68 11.20 -13.01
N GLY A 110 -10.18 11.21 -14.25
CA GLY A 110 -9.45 10.09 -14.79
C GLY A 110 -9.32 10.16 -16.30
N GLU A 111 -8.65 9.18 -16.87
CA GLU A 111 -8.43 9.04 -18.32
C GLU A 111 -9.72 8.67 -19.07
N GLN A 112 -10.68 8.09 -18.38
CA GLN A 112 -11.96 7.64 -18.93
C GLN A 112 -13.12 8.30 -18.21
N ALA A 113 -14.13 8.73 -18.96
CA ALA A 113 -15.34 9.34 -18.40
C ALA A 113 -16.26 8.31 -17.72
N GLU A 114 -16.16 7.05 -18.13
CA GLU A 114 -16.97 5.95 -17.61
C GLU A 114 -16.11 4.70 -17.52
N ILE A 115 -16.26 3.96 -16.42
CA ILE A 115 -15.57 2.70 -16.14
C ILE A 115 -16.61 1.62 -15.93
N ARG A 116 -16.49 0.52 -16.69
CA ARG A 116 -17.34 -0.66 -16.49
C ARG A 116 -16.79 -1.49 -15.35
N ASP A 117 -17.66 -1.88 -14.43
CA ASP A 117 -17.39 -2.79 -13.32
C ASP A 117 -18.18 -4.08 -13.55
N ARG A 118 -17.54 -5.04 -14.26
CA ARG A 118 -18.15 -6.30 -14.66
C ARG A 118 -17.34 -7.47 -14.17
N TYR A 119 -17.91 -8.27 -13.28
CA TYR A 119 -17.26 -9.43 -12.68
C TYR A 119 -18.25 -10.53 -12.31
N ASN A 120 -17.73 -11.75 -12.16
CA ASN A 120 -18.37 -12.81 -11.41
C ASN A 120 -17.70 -12.94 -10.04
N GLU A 121 -18.50 -13.14 -9.00
CA GLU A 121 -18.05 -13.22 -7.61
C GLU A 121 -18.35 -14.58 -6.99
N MET A 122 -17.42 -15.07 -6.17
CA MET A 122 -17.57 -16.24 -5.32
C MET A 122 -17.06 -15.92 -3.92
N ALA A 123 -17.91 -16.06 -2.92
CA ALA A 123 -17.57 -15.92 -1.51
C ALA A 123 -17.62 -17.31 -0.84
N VAL A 124 -16.46 -17.78 -0.37
CA VAL A 124 -16.29 -19.09 0.24
C VAL A 124 -16.13 -18.91 1.74
N THR A 125 -17.13 -19.28 2.51
CA THR A 125 -17.05 -19.29 3.98
C THR A 125 -16.37 -20.56 4.44
N LEU A 126 -15.36 -20.39 5.29
CA LEU A 126 -14.53 -21.43 5.89
C LEU A 126 -14.70 -21.42 7.39
N ARG A 127 -14.89 -22.61 8.00
CA ARG A 127 -14.98 -22.76 9.43
C ARG A 127 -13.84 -23.62 9.96
N GLN A 128 -13.10 -23.09 10.89
CA GLN A 128 -12.07 -23.83 11.61
C GLN A 128 -12.70 -24.55 12.82
N ALA A 129 -12.93 -25.85 12.68
CA ALA A 129 -13.69 -26.63 13.64
C ALA A 129 -13.08 -26.63 15.06
N ALA A 130 -11.75 -26.64 15.17
CA ALA A 130 -11.05 -26.69 16.46
C ALA A 130 -11.20 -25.40 17.28
N THR A 131 -11.40 -24.25 16.63
CA THR A 131 -11.45 -22.92 17.30
C THR A 131 -12.82 -22.27 17.22
N GLY A 132 -13.70 -22.78 16.33
CA GLY A 132 -14.98 -22.17 16.02
C GLY A 132 -14.91 -20.87 15.22
N ARG A 133 -13.72 -20.55 14.65
CA ARG A 133 -13.50 -19.33 13.88
C ARG A 133 -14.00 -19.47 12.45
N ASP A 134 -14.66 -18.44 11.98
CA ASP A 134 -15.11 -18.31 10.61
C ASP A 134 -14.28 -17.25 9.87
N MET A 135 -13.95 -17.54 8.61
CA MET A 135 -13.30 -16.65 7.67
C MET A 135 -13.96 -16.84 6.30
N THR A 136 -14.18 -15.76 5.57
CA THR A 136 -14.66 -15.83 4.19
C THR A 136 -13.53 -15.39 3.26
N ILE A 137 -13.29 -16.14 2.20
CA ILE A 137 -12.45 -15.71 1.10
C ILE A 137 -13.37 -15.28 -0.03
N ARG A 138 -13.29 -14.01 -0.39
CA ARG A 138 -14.08 -13.45 -1.48
C ARG A 138 -13.23 -13.29 -2.71
N PHE A 139 -13.67 -13.86 -3.83
CA PHE A 139 -13.05 -13.77 -5.15
C PHE A 139 -13.94 -12.97 -6.07
N ARG A 140 -13.37 -12.01 -6.79
CA ARG A 140 -13.97 -11.32 -7.94
C ARG A 140 -13.12 -11.59 -9.16
N LEU A 141 -13.72 -12.17 -10.18
CA LEU A 141 -13.05 -12.50 -11.44
C LEU A 141 -13.59 -11.62 -12.55
N TYR A 142 -12.73 -10.72 -13.00
CA TYR A 142 -12.96 -9.79 -14.10
C TYR A 142 -12.46 -10.40 -15.41
N ASP A 143 -12.70 -9.73 -16.54
CA ASP A 143 -12.20 -10.18 -17.85
C ASP A 143 -10.67 -9.99 -17.99
N ASP A 144 -10.06 -9.13 -17.17
CA ASP A 144 -8.64 -8.77 -17.17
C ASP A 144 -7.87 -9.22 -15.91
N GLY A 145 -8.54 -9.83 -14.92
CA GLY A 145 -7.84 -10.27 -13.72
C GLY A 145 -8.72 -10.75 -12.58
N LEU A 146 -8.03 -11.13 -11.53
CA LEU A 146 -8.56 -11.63 -10.27
C LEU A 146 -8.30 -10.64 -9.14
N GLY A 147 -9.32 -10.36 -8.33
CA GLY A 147 -9.18 -9.79 -6.98
C GLY A 147 -9.67 -10.79 -5.94
N PHE A 148 -8.96 -10.93 -4.81
CA PHE A 148 -9.47 -11.68 -3.66
C PHE A 148 -9.05 -11.03 -2.35
N ARG A 149 -9.85 -11.23 -1.28
CA ARG A 149 -9.57 -10.75 0.07
C ARG A 149 -10.11 -11.70 1.13
N TYR A 150 -9.60 -11.55 2.35
CA TYR A 150 -10.10 -12.24 3.53
C TYR A 150 -11.08 -11.35 4.26
N GLU A 151 -12.22 -11.92 4.67
CA GLU A 151 -13.27 -11.23 5.43
C GLU A 151 -13.53 -11.98 6.73
N PHE A 152 -13.63 -11.24 7.83
CA PHE A 152 -13.86 -11.76 9.17
C PHE A 152 -15.20 -11.25 9.66
N PRO A 153 -16.25 -12.10 9.72
CA PRO A 153 -17.55 -11.68 10.22
C PRO A 153 -17.50 -11.40 11.71
N GLU A 154 -18.52 -10.72 12.22
CA GLU A 154 -18.76 -10.62 13.66
C GLU A 154 -18.91 -12.01 14.26
N GLN A 155 -18.09 -12.35 15.27
CA GLN A 155 -18.04 -13.66 15.91
C GLN A 155 -17.39 -13.57 17.28
N GLU A 156 -17.82 -14.41 18.24
CA GLU A 156 -17.25 -14.43 19.59
C GLU A 156 -15.83 -15.00 19.66
N SER A 157 -15.51 -15.91 18.73
CA SER A 157 -14.22 -16.62 18.69
C SER A 157 -13.05 -15.83 18.11
N LEU A 158 -13.33 -14.66 17.48
CA LEU A 158 -12.33 -13.79 16.87
C LEU A 158 -12.85 -12.35 16.80
N THR A 159 -12.68 -11.58 17.88
CA THR A 159 -13.15 -10.19 17.96
C THR A 159 -12.05 -9.18 17.68
N TYR A 160 -10.92 -9.32 18.33
CA TYR A 160 -9.71 -8.54 18.12
C TYR A 160 -8.53 -9.49 17.95
N PHE A 161 -7.73 -9.26 16.93
CA PHE A 161 -6.59 -10.11 16.63
C PHE A 161 -5.45 -9.35 15.98
N VAL A 162 -4.25 -9.92 16.09
CA VAL A 162 -3.04 -9.34 15.52
C VAL A 162 -2.51 -10.31 14.45
N ILE A 163 -2.26 -9.80 13.27
CA ILE A 163 -1.68 -10.56 12.17
C ILE A 163 -0.17 -10.65 12.38
N GLY A 164 0.33 -11.86 12.49
CA GLY A 164 1.75 -12.17 12.54
C GLY A 164 2.35 -12.22 11.13
N GLU A 165 1.63 -12.88 10.19
CA GLU A 165 2.00 -12.93 8.79
C GLU A 165 0.80 -13.32 7.91
N GLU A 166 0.77 -12.85 6.69
CA GLU A 166 -0.15 -13.30 5.67
C GLU A 166 0.52 -14.43 4.86
N LYS A 167 -0.17 -15.56 4.73
CA LYS A 167 0.34 -16.78 4.06
C LYS A 167 -0.17 -16.93 2.63
N THR A 168 -0.56 -15.82 2.01
CA THR A 168 -1.00 -15.80 0.62
C THR A 168 0.15 -16.13 -0.32
N GLN A 169 -0.06 -17.10 -1.20
CA GLN A 169 0.94 -17.54 -2.18
C GLN A 169 0.49 -17.24 -3.62
N PHE A 170 1.51 -17.07 -4.47
CA PHE A 170 1.36 -16.96 -5.92
C PHE A 170 2.44 -17.85 -6.55
N ALA A 171 2.09 -19.13 -6.80
CA ALA A 171 2.99 -20.11 -7.42
C ALA A 171 2.95 -19.92 -8.93
N MET A 172 4.03 -19.40 -9.48
CA MET A 172 4.12 -19.09 -10.92
C MET A 172 4.29 -20.34 -11.75
N ALA A 173 3.70 -20.34 -12.96
CA ALA A 173 3.74 -21.49 -13.87
C ALA A 173 5.12 -21.73 -14.51
N GLY A 174 6.11 -20.88 -14.26
CA GLY A 174 7.46 -21.02 -14.80
C GLY A 174 8.41 -19.93 -14.33
N ASP A 175 9.65 -20.01 -14.80
CA ASP A 175 10.70 -19.02 -14.57
C ASP A 175 10.49 -17.80 -15.47
N HIS A 176 9.52 -16.96 -15.10
CA HIS A 176 9.13 -15.79 -15.87
C HIS A 176 10.21 -14.70 -15.88
N THR A 177 10.21 -13.87 -16.91
CA THR A 177 10.96 -12.60 -16.89
C THR A 177 10.18 -11.61 -16.03
N ALA A 178 10.81 -11.08 -14.98
CA ALA A 178 10.22 -10.10 -14.08
C ALA A 178 10.91 -8.73 -14.23
N PHE A 179 10.12 -7.67 -14.03
CA PHE A 179 10.59 -6.29 -13.88
C PHE A 179 10.37 -5.92 -12.43
N TRP A 180 11.44 -5.87 -11.65
CA TRP A 180 11.37 -5.81 -10.21
C TRP A 180 12.32 -4.78 -9.59
N ILE A 181 11.98 -4.37 -8.37
CA ILE A 181 12.84 -3.59 -7.47
C ILE A 181 12.93 -4.30 -6.12
N PRO A 182 13.99 -4.07 -5.32
CA PRO A 182 14.12 -4.62 -3.97
C PRO A 182 12.93 -4.29 -3.08
N GLY A 183 12.53 -5.22 -2.22
CA GLY A 183 11.50 -5.00 -1.21
C GLY A 183 12.02 -4.10 -0.10
N ASP A 184 11.48 -2.88 -0.02
CA ASP A 184 11.82 -1.86 0.96
C ASP A 184 10.54 -1.38 1.64
N TYR A 185 10.58 -1.15 2.97
CA TYR A 185 9.39 -0.76 3.73
C TYR A 185 9.07 0.73 3.69
N ASP A 186 9.98 1.55 3.10
CA ASP A 186 9.90 3.01 3.21
C ASP A 186 10.04 3.74 1.88
N THR A 187 10.55 3.10 0.81
CA THR A 187 10.71 3.73 -0.52
C THR A 187 10.51 2.76 -1.67
N GLN A 188 10.17 3.29 -2.84
CA GLN A 188 10.16 2.62 -4.14
C GLN A 188 11.09 3.32 -5.16
N GLU A 189 12.00 4.16 -4.69
CA GLU A 189 12.88 4.96 -5.53
C GLU A 189 14.12 4.16 -5.96
N TYR A 190 13.87 3.08 -6.70
CA TYR A 190 14.89 2.21 -7.27
C TYR A 190 14.80 2.17 -8.79
N ASP A 191 15.93 1.88 -9.44
CA ASP A 191 15.91 1.48 -10.84
C ASP A 191 15.36 0.06 -10.98
N TYR A 192 14.51 -0.17 -11.99
CA TYR A 192 13.97 -1.49 -12.25
C TYR A 192 15.05 -2.43 -12.81
N THR A 193 15.08 -3.64 -12.29
CA THR A 193 15.90 -4.74 -12.81
C THR A 193 15.02 -5.69 -13.61
N GLU A 194 15.44 -6.02 -14.83
CA GLU A 194 14.83 -7.06 -15.67
C GLU A 194 15.63 -8.35 -15.55
N SER A 195 15.00 -9.45 -15.14
CA SER A 195 15.64 -10.76 -15.03
C SER A 195 14.65 -11.90 -15.00
N LYS A 196 15.12 -13.14 -15.11
CA LYS A 196 14.35 -14.32 -14.73
C LYS A 196 14.15 -14.36 -13.21
N LEU A 197 13.06 -15.00 -12.75
CA LEU A 197 12.78 -15.17 -11.31
C LEU A 197 13.94 -15.88 -10.61
N SER A 198 14.52 -16.91 -11.24
CA SER A 198 15.67 -17.65 -10.72
C SER A 198 16.94 -16.81 -10.49
N GLN A 199 17.02 -15.62 -11.09
CA GLN A 199 18.21 -14.76 -11.04
C GLN A 199 18.08 -13.64 -9.99
N ILE A 200 16.91 -13.41 -9.39
CA ILE A 200 16.66 -12.31 -8.46
C ILE A 200 17.65 -12.33 -7.31
N ARG A 201 17.91 -13.49 -6.69
CA ARG A 201 18.84 -13.63 -5.57
C ARG A 201 20.25 -13.15 -5.92
N GLU A 202 20.76 -13.54 -7.10
CA GLU A 202 22.10 -13.18 -7.55
C GLU A 202 22.21 -11.68 -7.84
N LEU A 203 21.15 -11.10 -8.42
CA LEU A 203 21.14 -9.70 -8.85
C LEU A 203 20.76 -8.71 -7.74
N MET A 204 20.11 -9.17 -6.67
CA MET A 204 19.65 -8.34 -5.56
C MET A 204 20.71 -7.37 -5.01
N PRO A 205 21.97 -7.79 -4.73
CA PRO A 205 22.97 -6.85 -4.22
C PRO A 205 23.28 -5.68 -5.17
N GLY A 206 23.21 -5.91 -6.49
CA GLY A 206 23.43 -4.89 -7.50
C GLY A 206 22.24 -3.97 -7.75
N ALA A 207 21.05 -4.38 -7.32
CA ALA A 207 19.81 -3.60 -7.45
C ALA A 207 19.62 -2.59 -6.32
N ILE A 208 20.37 -2.71 -5.22
CA ILE A 208 20.32 -1.78 -4.09
C ILE A 208 21.00 -0.47 -4.50
N THR A 209 20.28 0.65 -4.41
CA THR A 209 20.75 1.98 -4.77
C THR A 209 21.00 2.85 -3.54
N PRO A 210 21.62 4.04 -3.67
CA PRO A 210 21.72 5.00 -2.56
C PRO A 210 20.38 5.50 -2.00
N ASN A 211 19.28 5.29 -2.71
CA ASN A 211 17.93 5.63 -2.25
C ASN A 211 17.32 4.58 -1.33
N SER A 212 18.01 3.46 -1.11
CA SER A 212 17.61 2.42 -0.16
C SER A 212 17.45 3.00 1.24
N SER A 213 16.28 2.79 1.87
CA SER A 213 16.02 3.21 3.24
C SER A 213 16.53 2.19 4.26
N GLN A 214 16.62 0.93 3.85
CA GLN A 214 17.05 -0.18 4.68
C GLN A 214 17.62 -1.34 3.85
N THR A 215 18.20 -2.33 4.53
CA THR A 215 18.52 -3.62 3.91
C THR A 215 17.24 -4.32 3.48
N PRO A 216 17.14 -4.86 2.26
CA PRO A 216 16.00 -5.65 1.83
C PRO A 216 15.65 -6.74 2.85
N PHE A 217 14.36 -6.94 3.12
CA PHE A 217 13.91 -7.91 4.13
C PHE A 217 14.25 -9.38 3.78
N SER A 218 14.53 -9.66 2.52
CA SER A 218 14.91 -10.97 1.99
C SER A 218 15.84 -10.82 0.79
N PRO A 219 16.77 -11.79 0.55
CA PRO A 219 17.57 -11.82 -0.67
C PRO A 219 16.77 -11.99 -1.96
N THR A 220 15.49 -12.35 -1.84
CA THR A 220 14.55 -12.57 -2.96
C THR A 220 13.26 -11.77 -2.79
N GLY A 221 13.27 -10.83 -1.82
CA GLY A 221 12.13 -9.97 -1.54
C GLY A 221 11.99 -8.84 -2.55
N VAL A 222 10.83 -8.71 -3.16
CA VAL A 222 10.54 -7.70 -4.18
C VAL A 222 9.30 -6.90 -3.82
N GLN A 223 9.21 -5.71 -4.41
CA GLN A 223 8.10 -4.78 -4.26
C GLN A 223 6.90 -5.21 -5.12
N THR A 224 5.70 -4.81 -4.75
CA THR A 224 4.54 -4.71 -5.64
C THR A 224 4.38 -3.25 -6.14
N ALA A 225 3.85 -2.98 -7.33
CA ALA A 225 3.29 -3.91 -8.30
C ALA A 225 4.42 -4.67 -9.04
N LEU A 226 4.35 -6.00 -9.05
CA LEU A 226 5.33 -6.82 -9.75
C LEU A 226 4.82 -7.17 -11.15
N GLN A 227 5.53 -6.71 -12.18
CA GLN A 227 5.22 -7.03 -13.57
C GLN A 227 6.09 -8.18 -14.06
N MET A 228 5.46 -9.16 -14.73
CA MET A 228 6.14 -10.31 -15.29
C MET A 228 5.68 -10.60 -16.73
N LYS A 229 6.53 -11.31 -17.46
CA LYS A 229 6.24 -11.85 -18.79
C LYS A 229 6.63 -13.33 -18.83
N SER A 230 5.68 -14.18 -19.17
CA SER A 230 5.94 -15.62 -19.37
C SER A 230 6.58 -15.88 -20.74
N ASP A 231 7.25 -17.02 -20.88
CA ASP A 231 7.90 -17.41 -22.15
C ASP A 231 6.87 -17.72 -23.26
N ASP A 232 5.65 -18.07 -22.90
CA ASP A 232 4.53 -18.29 -23.82
C ASP A 232 3.70 -17.04 -24.10
N GLY A 233 4.17 -15.86 -23.67
CA GLY A 233 3.67 -14.55 -24.05
C GLY A 233 2.51 -14.01 -23.20
N LEU A 234 2.33 -14.48 -21.96
CA LEU A 234 1.45 -13.82 -21.00
C LEU A 234 2.17 -12.68 -20.29
N TYR A 235 1.45 -11.58 -20.07
CA TYR A 235 1.84 -10.50 -19.19
C TYR A 235 1.02 -10.64 -17.91
N ILE A 236 1.70 -10.62 -16.76
CA ILE A 236 1.12 -10.90 -15.46
C ILE A 236 1.55 -9.79 -14.49
N ASN A 237 0.61 -9.21 -13.76
CA ASN A 237 0.90 -8.22 -12.75
C ASN A 237 0.30 -8.66 -11.40
N ILE A 238 1.12 -8.67 -10.36
CA ILE A 238 0.67 -8.94 -8.98
C ILE A 238 0.73 -7.65 -8.20
N HIS A 239 -0.41 -7.28 -7.59
CA HIS A 239 -0.53 -6.05 -6.79
C HIS A 239 -1.62 -6.20 -5.73
N GLU A 240 -2.03 -5.08 -5.16
CA GLU A 240 -3.11 -4.96 -4.17
C GLU A 240 -4.01 -3.75 -4.48
N ALA A 241 -5.22 -3.76 -3.96
CA ALA A 241 -6.19 -2.67 -4.09
C ALA A 241 -6.92 -2.41 -2.78
N ALA A 242 -7.46 -1.20 -2.62
CA ALA A 242 -8.13 -0.75 -1.41
C ALA A 242 -7.27 -0.96 -0.15
N LEU A 243 -6.02 -0.50 -0.22
CA LEU A 243 -5.08 -0.54 0.91
C LEU A 243 -5.50 0.53 1.95
N VAL A 244 -6.37 0.14 2.86
CA VAL A 244 -6.91 1.00 3.92
C VAL A 244 -6.76 0.26 5.24
N ASP A 245 -6.18 0.92 6.25
CA ASP A 245 -5.95 0.39 7.60
C ASP A 245 -5.31 -1.01 7.60
N TYR A 246 -4.30 -1.17 6.78
CA TYR A 246 -3.55 -2.43 6.64
C TYR A 246 -2.13 -2.15 6.13
N ALA A 247 -1.19 -3.08 6.38
CA ALA A 247 0.18 -2.98 5.87
C ALA A 247 0.28 -3.32 4.38
N CYS A 248 1.14 -2.63 3.65
CA CYS A 248 1.44 -2.93 2.25
C CYS A 248 2.01 -4.33 2.09
N MET A 249 1.68 -4.97 0.99
CA MET A 249 2.19 -6.27 0.58
C MET A 249 3.47 -6.14 -0.24
N HIS A 250 4.50 -6.83 0.19
CA HIS A 250 5.68 -7.21 -0.59
C HIS A 250 5.58 -8.71 -0.92
N LEU A 251 6.49 -9.19 -1.74
CA LEU A 251 6.53 -10.59 -2.16
C LEU A 251 7.90 -11.18 -1.87
N ASP A 252 7.94 -12.30 -1.14
CA ASP A 252 9.16 -13.08 -0.92
C ASP A 252 9.15 -14.32 -1.81
N LEU A 253 10.20 -14.49 -2.63
CA LEU A 253 10.26 -15.53 -3.65
C LEU A 253 11.03 -16.76 -3.16
N ASP A 254 10.39 -17.93 -3.18
CA ASP A 254 11.09 -19.21 -3.31
C ASP A 254 11.60 -19.33 -4.75
N ASP A 255 12.85 -18.98 -4.97
CA ASP A 255 13.48 -18.92 -6.29
C ASP A 255 13.80 -20.30 -6.91
N ARG A 256 13.50 -21.39 -6.20
CA ARG A 256 13.63 -22.77 -6.70
C ARG A 256 12.30 -23.29 -7.25
N ASN A 257 11.21 -22.95 -6.58
CA ASN A 257 9.87 -23.42 -6.93
C ASN A 257 9.03 -22.33 -7.60
N PHE A 258 9.55 -21.09 -7.73
CA PHE A 258 8.89 -19.91 -8.29
C PHE A 258 7.58 -19.57 -7.57
N ILE A 259 7.60 -19.65 -6.23
CA ILE A 259 6.46 -19.36 -5.38
C ILE A 259 6.72 -18.05 -4.64
N PHE A 260 5.96 -17.01 -4.96
CA PHE A 260 5.90 -15.82 -4.13
C PHE A 260 4.99 -16.07 -2.92
N THR A 261 5.44 -15.63 -1.75
CA THR A 261 4.61 -15.54 -0.56
C THR A 261 4.49 -14.08 -0.16
N SER A 262 3.29 -13.65 0.17
CA SER A 262 3.03 -12.32 0.72
C SER A 262 3.92 -12.07 1.93
N HIS A 263 4.52 -10.89 1.99
CA HIS A 263 5.28 -10.39 3.13
C HIS A 263 4.80 -8.97 3.42
N LEU A 264 4.15 -8.77 4.56
CA LEU A 264 3.60 -7.47 4.91
C LEU A 264 4.66 -6.62 5.61
N THR A 265 4.56 -5.30 5.45
CA THR A 265 5.41 -4.37 6.20
C THR A 265 5.15 -4.50 7.69
N PRO A 266 6.17 -4.73 8.53
CA PRO A 266 5.99 -4.84 9.97
C PRO A 266 5.81 -3.47 10.64
N ASP A 267 5.24 -3.48 11.84
CA ASP A 267 5.32 -2.37 12.79
C ASP A 267 6.63 -2.42 13.60
N ALA A 268 6.81 -1.48 14.53
CA ALA A 268 7.95 -1.40 15.43
C ALA A 268 8.14 -2.65 16.32
N GLN A 269 7.15 -3.53 16.45
CA GLN A 269 7.19 -4.77 17.21
C GLN A 269 7.29 -6.01 16.33
N GLY A 270 7.29 -5.85 15.02
CA GLY A 270 7.32 -6.92 14.03
C GLY A 270 5.96 -7.48 13.63
N TRP A 271 4.85 -6.90 14.12
CA TRP A 271 3.50 -7.33 13.74
C TRP A 271 3.04 -6.66 12.44
N LYS A 272 2.11 -7.31 11.75
CA LYS A 272 1.71 -6.93 10.39
C LYS A 272 0.36 -6.21 10.33
N GLY A 273 -0.48 -6.36 11.37
CA GLY A 273 -1.78 -5.70 11.39
C GLY A 273 -2.55 -5.98 12.67
N TYR A 274 -3.34 -4.99 13.08
CA TYR A 274 -4.23 -5.04 14.24
C TYR A 274 -5.66 -4.92 13.73
N MET A 275 -6.45 -5.98 13.89
CA MET A 275 -7.76 -6.10 13.27
C MET A 275 -8.84 -6.26 14.32
N GLN A 276 -10.02 -5.73 14.02
CA GLN A 276 -11.22 -5.89 14.84
C GLN A 276 -12.39 -6.33 13.95
N ALA A 277 -12.94 -7.52 14.21
CA ALA A 277 -14.10 -8.02 13.47
C ALA A 277 -15.39 -7.24 13.83
N PRO A 278 -16.31 -6.96 12.87
CA PRO A 278 -16.21 -7.36 11.46
C PRO A 278 -15.19 -6.51 10.68
N CYS A 279 -14.35 -7.14 9.86
CA CYS A 279 -13.33 -6.46 9.08
C CYS A 279 -12.92 -7.29 7.86
N HIS A 280 -12.09 -6.70 7.00
CA HIS A 280 -11.50 -7.39 5.86
C HIS A 280 -10.09 -6.89 5.58
N THR A 281 -9.29 -7.67 4.83
CA THR A 281 -8.01 -7.24 4.29
C THR A 281 -8.21 -6.42 3.01
N PRO A 282 -7.18 -5.70 2.52
CA PRO A 282 -7.13 -5.25 1.13
C PRO A 282 -7.32 -6.40 0.14
N TRP A 283 -7.62 -6.06 -1.10
CA TRP A 283 -7.65 -7.04 -2.18
C TRP A 283 -6.23 -7.38 -2.63
N ARG A 284 -5.97 -8.66 -2.85
CA ARG A 284 -4.81 -9.14 -3.59
C ARG A 284 -5.23 -9.30 -5.04
N THR A 285 -4.42 -8.81 -5.97
CA THR A 285 -4.81 -8.74 -7.39
C THR A 285 -3.81 -9.46 -8.28
N VAL A 286 -4.33 -10.12 -9.31
CA VAL A 286 -3.56 -10.71 -10.40
C VAL A 286 -4.19 -10.26 -11.71
N THR A 287 -3.55 -9.32 -12.41
CA THR A 287 -3.97 -8.93 -13.77
C THR A 287 -3.19 -9.77 -14.78
N VAL A 288 -3.86 -10.28 -15.80
CA VAL A 288 -3.23 -11.13 -16.84
C VAL A 288 -3.83 -10.90 -18.21
N SER A 289 -2.97 -10.81 -19.23
CA SER A 289 -3.35 -10.74 -20.64
C SER A 289 -2.24 -11.31 -21.54
N ASP A 290 -2.58 -11.64 -22.77
CA ASP A 290 -1.63 -11.92 -23.86
C ASP A 290 -1.27 -10.63 -24.66
N ASP A 291 -1.71 -9.47 -24.19
CA ASP A 291 -1.33 -8.16 -24.73
C ASP A 291 -0.86 -7.23 -23.58
N ALA A 292 0.37 -6.73 -23.67
CA ALA A 292 0.94 -5.84 -22.65
C ALA A 292 0.13 -4.55 -22.43
N ARG A 293 -0.58 -4.09 -23.45
CA ARG A 293 -1.40 -2.87 -23.39
C ARG A 293 -2.59 -3.03 -22.46
N ASP A 294 -3.12 -4.23 -22.33
CA ASP A 294 -4.26 -4.52 -21.46
C ASP A 294 -3.89 -4.34 -19.98
N ILE A 295 -2.63 -4.62 -19.60
CA ILE A 295 -2.14 -4.38 -18.23
C ILE A 295 -2.22 -2.88 -17.89
N LEU A 296 -1.80 -2.01 -18.81
CA LEU A 296 -1.89 -0.55 -18.63
C LEU A 296 -3.33 -0.03 -18.69
N ALA A 297 -4.18 -0.67 -19.49
CA ALA A 297 -5.58 -0.29 -19.66
C ALA A 297 -6.49 -0.80 -18.56
N SER A 298 -6.05 -1.80 -17.77
CA SER A 298 -6.84 -2.42 -16.71
C SER A 298 -7.41 -1.39 -15.72
N LYS A 299 -8.66 -1.60 -15.33
CA LYS A 299 -9.35 -0.81 -14.29
C LYS A 299 -9.64 -1.66 -13.05
N LEU A 300 -9.04 -2.85 -12.95
CA LEU A 300 -9.21 -3.78 -11.86
C LEU A 300 -9.01 -3.11 -10.49
N ILE A 301 -7.89 -2.38 -10.34
CA ILE A 301 -7.57 -1.70 -9.08
C ILE A 301 -8.64 -0.67 -8.72
N LEU A 302 -9.14 0.11 -9.69
CA LEU A 302 -10.18 1.11 -9.46
C LEU A 302 -11.51 0.46 -9.08
N ASN A 303 -11.89 -0.62 -9.76
CA ASN A 303 -13.14 -1.35 -9.53
C ASN A 303 -13.19 -2.08 -8.18
N LEU A 304 -12.03 -2.37 -7.57
CA LEU A 304 -11.92 -3.01 -6.27
C LEU A 304 -11.88 -2.02 -5.09
N ASN A 305 -11.85 -0.72 -5.36
CA ASN A 305 -11.93 0.31 -4.34
C ASN A 305 -13.39 0.70 -4.06
N GLU A 306 -13.63 1.24 -2.87
CA GLU A 306 -14.94 1.75 -2.50
C GLU A 306 -15.32 2.99 -3.34
N PRO A 307 -16.60 3.25 -3.57
CA PRO A 307 -17.07 4.45 -4.26
C PRO A 307 -16.61 5.74 -3.54
N CYS A 308 -16.54 6.85 -4.29
CA CYS A 308 -16.31 8.16 -3.71
C CYS A 308 -17.36 8.48 -2.63
N ALA A 309 -16.89 8.88 -1.44
CA ALA A 309 -17.73 9.18 -0.30
C ALA A 309 -18.34 10.60 -0.34
N TYR A 310 -17.91 11.46 -1.27
CA TYR A 310 -18.40 12.83 -1.37
C TYR A 310 -19.60 12.90 -2.34
N ASP A 311 -20.69 13.53 -1.91
CA ASP A 311 -21.87 13.80 -2.74
C ASP A 311 -21.60 14.86 -3.81
N ASP A 312 -20.81 15.91 -3.46
CA ASP A 312 -20.38 16.97 -4.37
C ASP A 312 -18.86 16.95 -4.54
N THR A 313 -18.42 16.69 -5.77
CA THR A 313 -17.01 16.66 -6.18
C THR A 313 -16.65 17.78 -7.15
N SER A 314 -17.56 18.74 -7.37
CA SER A 314 -17.39 19.84 -8.34
C SER A 314 -16.21 20.76 -8.05
N TRP A 315 -15.75 20.78 -6.78
CA TRP A 315 -14.59 21.54 -6.35
C TRP A 315 -13.25 20.87 -6.70
N ILE A 316 -13.21 19.57 -6.96
CA ILE A 316 -12.00 18.84 -7.36
C ILE A 316 -11.70 19.16 -8.82
N LYS A 317 -10.57 19.81 -9.10
CA LYS A 317 -10.13 20.15 -10.46
C LYS A 317 -8.65 19.84 -10.62
N PRO A 318 -8.26 19.03 -11.61
CA PRO A 318 -6.86 18.88 -11.96
C PRO A 318 -6.26 20.22 -12.38
N VAL A 319 -5.02 20.45 -11.96
CA VAL A 319 -4.28 21.68 -12.26
C VAL A 319 -2.90 21.36 -12.80
N LYS A 320 -2.39 22.24 -13.67
CA LYS A 320 -0.99 22.23 -14.07
C LYS A 320 -0.23 23.14 -13.15
N TYR A 321 0.73 22.61 -12.43
CA TYR A 321 1.57 23.41 -11.55
C TYR A 321 3.05 23.21 -11.84
N MET A 322 3.86 24.19 -11.44
CA MET A 322 5.30 24.11 -11.38
C MET A 322 5.76 24.42 -9.94
N GLY A 323 7.02 24.15 -9.62
CA GLY A 323 7.48 24.27 -8.24
C GLY A 323 8.83 24.93 -8.08
N VAL A 324 8.96 25.77 -7.04
CA VAL A 324 10.24 26.22 -6.50
C VAL A 324 10.74 25.10 -5.58
N TRP A 325 11.41 24.11 -6.13
CA TRP A 325 12.02 22.96 -5.43
C TRP A 325 13.14 22.33 -6.24
N TRP A 326 13.01 22.30 -7.59
CA TRP A 326 13.99 21.65 -8.45
C TRP A 326 15.39 22.29 -8.35
N GLU A 327 15.46 23.60 -8.19
CA GLU A 327 16.73 24.28 -8.01
C GLU A 327 17.42 23.94 -6.67
N MET A 328 16.67 23.49 -5.65
CA MET A 328 17.21 22.97 -4.40
C MET A 328 17.80 21.56 -4.64
N ILE A 329 17.08 20.68 -5.34
CA ILE A 329 17.58 19.35 -5.71
C ILE A 329 18.87 19.43 -6.53
N THR A 330 18.97 20.40 -7.43
CA THR A 330 20.19 20.61 -8.25
C THR A 330 21.30 21.37 -7.51
N GLY A 331 21.08 21.75 -6.26
CA GLY A 331 22.05 22.48 -5.43
C GLY A 331 22.26 23.95 -5.82
N LYS A 332 21.37 24.52 -6.66
CA LYS A 332 21.42 25.94 -7.02
C LYS A 332 20.96 26.82 -5.87
N SER A 333 19.96 26.40 -5.13
CA SER A 333 19.44 27.06 -3.93
C SER A 333 19.21 26.07 -2.79
N ASP A 334 18.79 26.56 -1.63
CA ASP A 334 18.54 25.77 -0.42
C ASP A 334 17.09 25.96 0.02
N TRP A 335 16.50 24.97 0.73
CA TRP A 335 15.21 25.11 1.39
C TRP A 335 15.28 26.02 2.63
N ALA A 336 16.44 25.99 3.32
CA ALA A 336 16.67 26.73 4.55
C ALA A 336 17.02 28.20 4.30
N TYR A 337 16.44 29.09 5.11
CA TYR A 337 16.73 30.54 5.08
C TYR A 337 18.13 30.86 5.57
N THR A 338 18.60 30.16 6.61
CA THR A 338 19.82 30.52 7.34
C THR A 338 20.68 29.29 7.65
N ARG A 339 21.96 29.53 8.01
CA ARG A 339 22.87 28.52 8.57
C ARG A 339 23.22 28.80 10.03
N ASP A 340 22.62 29.83 10.64
CA ASP A 340 22.90 30.24 12.01
C ASP A 340 22.13 29.39 13.05
N VAL A 341 21.17 28.55 12.61
CA VAL A 341 20.32 27.71 13.45
C VAL A 341 20.70 26.23 13.32
N PRO A 342 21.44 25.67 14.29
CA PRO A 342 21.80 24.25 14.24
C PRO A 342 20.68 23.30 14.67
N SER A 343 19.66 23.82 15.37
CA SER A 343 18.48 23.08 15.82
C SER A 343 17.30 24.03 16.02
N VAL A 344 16.22 23.73 15.32
CA VAL A 344 14.99 24.52 15.35
C VAL A 344 14.22 24.26 16.64
N GLN A 345 13.74 25.33 17.28
CA GLN A 345 12.79 25.28 18.39
C GLN A 345 11.55 26.11 18.01
N LEU A 346 10.46 25.43 17.70
CA LEU A 346 9.22 26.09 17.29
C LEU A 346 8.74 27.08 18.35
N GLY A 347 8.40 28.32 17.92
CA GLY A 347 7.96 29.39 18.79
C GLY A 347 9.07 30.04 19.63
N VAL A 348 10.33 29.59 19.51
CA VAL A 348 11.49 30.14 20.29
C VAL A 348 12.58 30.68 19.36
N THR A 349 12.90 29.94 18.28
CA THR A 349 13.92 30.38 17.32
C THR A 349 13.52 31.71 16.68
N ASP A 350 14.35 32.77 16.89
CA ASP A 350 14.12 34.10 16.35
C ASP A 350 14.84 34.29 15.01
N TYR A 351 14.14 33.98 13.93
CA TYR A 351 14.67 34.11 12.56
C TYR A 351 14.98 35.56 12.15
N ALA A 352 14.36 36.57 12.81
CA ALA A 352 14.66 37.99 12.53
C ALA A 352 16.10 38.37 12.92
N ARG A 353 16.74 37.58 13.77
CA ARG A 353 18.13 37.76 14.18
C ARG A 353 19.13 36.95 13.38
N CYS A 354 18.65 36.05 12.56
CA CYS A 354 19.48 35.16 11.76
C CYS A 354 19.93 35.86 10.47
N ARG A 355 21.12 35.55 10.00
CA ARG A 355 21.62 36.03 8.71
C ARG A 355 21.07 35.21 7.59
N PRO A 356 20.51 35.79 6.50
CA PRO A 356 20.14 35.07 5.32
C PRO A 356 21.34 34.32 4.74
N SER A 357 21.10 33.07 4.29
CA SER A 357 22.16 32.26 3.63
C SER A 357 22.55 32.83 2.26
N GLY A 358 21.70 33.65 1.66
CA GLY A 358 21.83 34.12 0.28
C GLY A 358 21.56 33.06 -0.77
N ARG A 359 21.06 31.89 -0.35
CA ARG A 359 20.75 30.75 -1.22
C ARG A 359 19.30 30.24 -1.07
N HIS A 360 18.50 30.92 -0.25
CA HIS A 360 17.11 30.52 -0.02
C HIS A 360 16.28 30.60 -1.28
N GLY A 361 15.73 29.47 -1.75
CA GLY A 361 14.99 29.40 -3.00
C GLY A 361 13.60 30.01 -2.94
N ALA A 362 12.96 30.00 -1.76
CA ALA A 362 11.62 30.56 -1.54
C ALA A 362 11.61 32.08 -1.27
N GLU A 363 12.71 32.81 -1.53
CA GLU A 363 12.75 34.25 -1.33
C GLU A 363 11.84 34.99 -2.34
N ASN A 364 11.35 36.16 -1.94
CA ASN A 364 10.31 36.92 -2.65
C ASN A 364 10.58 37.14 -4.15
N GLU A 365 11.77 37.59 -4.53
CA GLU A 365 12.08 37.92 -5.93
C GLU A 365 12.21 36.66 -6.80
N ASN A 366 12.71 35.57 -6.24
CA ASN A 366 12.75 34.29 -6.94
C ASN A 366 11.32 33.78 -7.18
N VAL A 367 10.47 33.77 -6.15
CA VAL A 367 9.09 33.33 -6.26
C VAL A 367 8.31 34.16 -7.29
N LYS A 368 8.48 35.48 -7.33
CA LYS A 368 7.87 36.34 -8.37
C LYS A 368 8.31 35.95 -9.77
N ARG A 369 9.60 35.63 -10.00
CA ARG A 369 10.08 35.15 -11.31
C ARG A 369 9.38 33.86 -11.73
N TYR A 370 9.16 32.93 -10.79
CA TYR A 370 8.44 31.70 -11.06
C TYR A 370 6.95 31.96 -11.33
N ILE A 371 6.30 32.89 -10.62
CA ILE A 371 4.92 33.32 -10.89
C ILE A 371 4.81 33.87 -12.31
N ASP A 372 5.73 34.77 -12.71
CA ASP A 372 5.73 35.35 -14.05
C ASP A 372 5.92 34.28 -15.14
N PHE A 373 6.82 33.32 -14.91
CA PHE A 373 7.00 32.19 -15.82
C PHE A 373 5.75 31.34 -15.89
N ALA A 374 5.15 30.98 -14.77
CA ALA A 374 3.93 30.17 -14.70
C ALA A 374 2.79 30.84 -15.50
N ALA A 375 2.60 32.17 -15.30
CA ALA A 375 1.59 32.93 -16.01
C ALA A 375 1.84 32.98 -17.53
N ALA A 376 3.10 33.18 -17.94
CA ALA A 376 3.47 33.25 -19.35
C ALA A 376 3.33 31.91 -20.09
N HIS A 377 3.41 30.78 -19.38
CA HIS A 377 3.42 29.45 -19.97
C HIS A 377 2.16 28.60 -19.68
N GLY A 378 1.09 29.21 -19.16
CA GLY A 378 -0.22 28.56 -19.01
C GLY A 378 -0.27 27.50 -17.91
N PHE A 379 0.48 27.70 -16.83
CA PHE A 379 0.32 26.96 -15.58
C PHE A 379 -0.83 27.60 -14.78
N ASP A 380 -1.47 26.79 -13.96
CA ASP A 380 -2.56 27.23 -13.08
C ASP A 380 -2.03 27.64 -11.71
N GLN A 381 -0.99 26.94 -11.24
CA GLN A 381 -0.48 27.10 -9.86
C GLN A 381 1.05 27.04 -9.81
N LEU A 382 1.58 27.58 -8.69
CA LEU A 382 2.98 27.51 -8.31
C LEU A 382 3.10 26.95 -6.89
N LEU A 383 3.75 25.77 -6.77
CA LEU A 383 4.20 25.21 -5.50
C LEU A 383 5.47 25.94 -5.03
N VAL A 384 5.55 26.28 -3.74
CA VAL A 384 6.77 26.84 -3.16
C VAL A 384 7.17 25.99 -1.94
N GLU A 385 8.20 25.16 -2.10
CA GLU A 385 8.85 24.51 -0.97
C GLU A 385 9.80 25.46 -0.25
N GLY A 386 10.05 25.25 1.02
CA GLY A 386 10.94 26.11 1.80
C GLY A 386 10.33 27.43 2.25
N TRP A 387 9.01 27.63 2.11
CA TRP A 387 8.36 28.90 2.44
C TRP A 387 8.28 29.21 3.94
N ASN A 388 8.17 28.17 4.78
CA ASN A 388 7.97 28.25 6.24
C ASN A 388 9.21 27.84 7.02
N VAL A 389 9.27 28.24 8.27
CA VAL A 389 10.39 27.96 9.19
C VAL A 389 10.51 26.46 9.50
N GLY A 390 11.75 25.98 9.68
CA GLY A 390 12.04 24.60 10.11
C GLY A 390 13.05 23.84 9.23
N TRP A 391 13.27 24.27 8.01
CA TRP A 391 14.07 23.53 7.03
C TRP A 391 15.57 23.39 7.38
N GLU A 392 16.07 24.12 8.34
CA GLU A 392 17.43 23.99 8.85
C GLU A 392 17.67 22.64 9.57
N ASP A 393 16.59 21.98 10.00
CA ASP A 393 16.67 20.85 10.92
C ASP A 393 15.69 19.70 10.55
N TRP A 394 15.36 19.55 9.26
CA TRP A 394 14.31 18.63 8.83
C TRP A 394 14.85 17.25 8.40
N PHE A 395 15.74 17.18 7.45
CA PHE A 395 16.17 15.93 6.85
C PHE A 395 17.27 15.22 7.68
N GLY A 396 17.09 13.91 7.90
CA GLY A 396 18.09 13.06 8.57
C GLY A 396 18.21 13.23 10.08
N HIS A 397 17.39 14.06 10.71
CA HIS A 397 17.43 14.33 12.15
C HIS A 397 16.42 13.50 12.95
N THR A 398 15.46 12.84 12.33
CA THR A 398 14.40 12.04 12.96
C THR A 398 13.75 12.79 14.12
N LYS A 399 13.42 14.07 13.90
CA LYS A 399 13.02 15.01 14.92
C LYS A 399 11.54 15.36 14.81
N ASP A 400 10.83 15.21 15.91
CA ASP A 400 9.46 15.72 16.06
C ASP A 400 9.45 17.26 16.18
N TYR A 401 8.34 17.93 15.82
CA TYR A 401 8.15 19.37 16.00
C TYR A 401 9.12 20.27 15.24
N VAL A 402 9.40 19.95 13.99
CA VAL A 402 10.27 20.75 13.12
C VAL A 402 9.51 21.92 12.49
N PHE A 403 8.27 21.69 12.04
CA PHE A 403 7.45 22.66 11.32
C PHE A 403 6.19 23.06 12.12
N ASP A 404 5.74 24.31 11.95
CA ASP A 404 4.47 24.80 12.48
C ASP A 404 3.40 25.09 11.40
N PHE A 405 3.79 25.06 10.14
CA PHE A 405 2.93 25.22 8.95
C PHE A 405 2.20 26.58 8.87
N VAL A 406 2.60 27.57 9.66
CA VAL A 406 1.95 28.90 9.68
C VAL A 406 2.93 30.06 9.67
N THR A 407 4.20 29.84 10.02
CA THR A 407 5.19 30.90 10.12
C THR A 407 6.09 30.93 8.87
N PRO A 408 5.94 31.93 7.98
CA PRO A 408 6.85 32.10 6.85
C PRO A 408 8.23 32.55 7.30
N TYR A 409 9.24 32.27 6.48
CA TYR A 409 10.55 32.88 6.64
C TYR A 409 10.50 34.42 6.46
N PRO A 410 11.47 35.18 6.99
CA PRO A 410 11.48 36.65 6.91
C PRO A 410 11.51 37.21 5.47
N ASP A 411 12.02 36.47 4.53
CA ASP A 411 12.14 36.82 3.09
C ASP A 411 11.02 36.26 2.23
N PHE A 412 9.99 35.63 2.83
CA PHE A 412 8.80 35.15 2.16
C PHE A 412 7.56 35.90 2.63
N ASP A 413 7.17 36.96 1.91
CA ASP A 413 5.95 37.71 2.18
C ASP A 413 4.73 37.03 1.59
N ILE A 414 4.12 36.14 2.38
CA ILE A 414 2.97 35.32 1.96
C ILE A 414 1.80 36.16 1.45
N ALA A 415 1.55 37.35 2.04
CA ALA A 415 0.45 38.22 1.64
C ALA A 415 0.73 38.86 0.26
N ALA A 416 1.89 39.51 0.12
CA ALA A 416 2.28 40.18 -1.11
C ALA A 416 2.46 39.20 -2.28
N LEU A 417 2.99 37.99 -2.03
CA LEU A 417 3.18 36.98 -3.05
C LEU A 417 1.83 36.38 -3.55
N ASN A 418 0.87 36.16 -2.66
CA ASN A 418 -0.47 35.70 -3.07
C ASN A 418 -1.21 36.80 -3.85
N GLU A 419 -1.14 38.07 -3.42
CA GLU A 419 -1.71 39.20 -4.17
C GLU A 419 -1.07 39.30 -5.57
N TYR A 420 0.24 39.22 -5.66
CA TYR A 420 0.97 39.24 -6.93
C TYR A 420 0.58 38.09 -7.85
N ALA A 421 0.52 36.86 -7.33
CA ALA A 421 0.13 35.68 -8.07
C ALA A 421 -1.32 35.78 -8.60
N HIS A 422 -2.26 36.18 -7.75
CA HIS A 422 -3.66 36.38 -8.12
C HIS A 422 -3.81 37.45 -9.22
N GLY A 423 -3.03 38.55 -9.13
CA GLY A 423 -2.99 39.59 -10.17
C GLY A 423 -2.49 39.09 -11.54
N LYS A 424 -1.76 37.96 -11.57
CA LYS A 424 -1.29 37.29 -12.77
C LYS A 424 -2.18 36.10 -13.20
N GLY A 425 -3.25 35.81 -12.47
CA GLY A 425 -4.12 34.67 -12.71
C GLY A 425 -3.54 33.33 -12.22
N ILE A 426 -2.50 33.35 -11.40
CA ILE A 426 -1.86 32.18 -10.80
C ILE A 426 -2.29 32.05 -9.33
N ARG A 427 -2.45 30.82 -8.84
CA ARG A 427 -2.57 30.56 -7.38
C ARG A 427 -1.29 29.94 -6.85
N LEU A 428 -0.91 30.29 -5.63
CA LEU A 428 0.10 29.53 -4.95
C LEU A 428 -0.51 28.20 -4.43
N MET A 429 0.23 27.10 -4.57
CA MET A 429 -0.07 25.83 -3.97
C MET A 429 0.65 25.75 -2.63
N MET A 430 -0.05 25.38 -1.58
CA MET A 430 0.55 25.22 -0.26
C MET A 430 1.46 23.99 -0.22
N HIS A 431 2.54 24.06 0.55
CA HIS A 431 3.41 22.93 0.85
C HIS A 431 3.46 22.67 2.35
N HIS A 432 3.09 21.47 2.75
CA HIS A 432 3.21 20.99 4.11
C HIS A 432 4.19 19.81 4.16
N GLU A 433 5.49 20.09 4.34
CA GLU A 433 6.46 19.05 4.69
C GLU A 433 6.29 18.66 6.16
N THR A 434 5.96 17.42 6.44
CA THR A 434 5.68 16.96 7.80
C THR A 434 6.90 16.42 8.53
N SER A 435 8.03 16.22 7.82
CA SER A 435 9.22 15.51 8.34
C SER A 435 8.86 14.16 8.94
N ALA A 436 7.90 13.46 8.31
CA ALA A 436 7.35 12.18 8.74
C ALA A 436 6.77 12.16 10.18
N SER A 437 6.46 13.32 10.75
CA SER A 437 5.84 13.45 12.08
C SER A 437 4.35 13.75 11.96
N VAL A 438 3.53 12.70 11.85
CA VAL A 438 2.06 12.81 11.77
C VAL A 438 1.50 13.58 12.96
N ARG A 439 1.93 13.26 14.17
CA ARG A 439 1.43 13.86 15.40
C ARG A 439 1.75 15.37 15.50
N ASN A 440 2.87 15.83 14.93
CA ASN A 440 3.18 17.24 14.82
C ASN A 440 2.27 17.92 13.79
N TYR A 441 2.04 17.27 12.65
CA TYR A 441 1.14 17.79 11.63
C TYR A 441 -0.29 17.91 12.15
N GLU A 442 -0.86 16.88 12.76
CA GLU A 442 -2.21 16.91 13.36
C GLU A 442 -2.38 18.06 14.37
N ARG A 443 -1.37 18.31 15.18
CA ARG A 443 -1.40 19.40 16.17
C ARG A 443 -1.56 20.78 15.53
N HIS A 444 -1.00 20.99 14.34
CA HIS A 444 -0.97 22.29 13.67
C HIS A 444 -1.95 22.38 12.49
N MET A 445 -2.51 21.26 12.05
CA MET A 445 -3.27 21.14 10.80
C MET A 445 -4.40 22.16 10.69
N GLU A 446 -5.21 22.34 11.71
CA GLU A 446 -6.28 23.34 11.68
C GLU A 446 -5.78 24.79 11.53
N ALA A 447 -4.67 25.13 12.18
CA ALA A 447 -4.07 26.45 12.02
C ALA A 447 -3.51 26.64 10.62
N ALA A 448 -2.90 25.60 10.05
CA ALA A 448 -2.38 25.58 8.69
C ALA A 448 -3.49 25.77 7.64
N TYR A 449 -4.61 25.06 7.76
CA TYR A 449 -5.74 25.23 6.84
C TYR A 449 -6.42 26.60 6.99
N ARG A 450 -6.54 27.15 8.20
CA ARG A 450 -7.00 28.55 8.38
C ARG A 450 -6.08 29.56 7.71
N LEU A 451 -4.77 29.30 7.68
CA LEU A 451 -3.82 30.15 6.95
C LEU A 451 -4.06 30.05 5.43
N MET A 452 -4.32 28.84 4.91
CA MET A 452 -4.66 28.63 3.51
C MET A 452 -5.91 29.42 3.12
N ASP A 453 -6.99 29.31 3.89
CA ASP A 453 -8.22 30.06 3.65
C ASP A 453 -7.99 31.56 3.63
N LYS A 454 -7.21 32.08 4.60
CA LYS A 454 -6.89 33.51 4.73
C LYS A 454 -6.23 34.08 3.47
N TYR A 455 -5.37 33.32 2.80
CA TYR A 455 -4.60 33.78 1.64
C TYR A 455 -5.09 33.21 0.31
N GLY A 456 -6.20 32.45 0.33
CA GLY A 456 -6.87 31.94 -0.88
C GLY A 456 -6.16 30.77 -1.56
N TYR A 457 -5.41 29.98 -0.79
CA TYR A 457 -4.91 28.69 -1.26
C TYR A 457 -6.08 27.71 -1.40
N ASN A 458 -6.08 26.93 -2.47
CA ASN A 458 -7.12 25.92 -2.74
C ASN A 458 -6.57 24.54 -3.05
N SER A 459 -5.29 24.35 -2.85
CA SER A 459 -4.59 23.07 -3.01
C SER A 459 -3.37 23.02 -2.10
N VAL A 460 -3.00 21.81 -1.71
CA VAL A 460 -1.84 21.52 -0.85
C VAL A 460 -1.10 20.31 -1.38
N LYS A 461 0.23 20.36 -1.34
CA LYS A 461 1.12 19.20 -1.42
C LYS A 461 1.61 18.90 -0.01
N SER A 462 1.20 17.78 0.57
CA SER A 462 1.78 17.26 1.80
C SER A 462 2.96 16.35 1.50
N GLY A 463 4.02 16.46 2.30
CA GLY A 463 5.23 15.65 2.20
C GLY A 463 5.57 14.98 3.54
N TYR A 464 6.38 13.93 3.48
CA TYR A 464 6.80 13.16 4.66
C TYR A 464 8.17 12.50 4.44
N VAL A 465 9.17 13.33 4.20
CA VAL A 465 10.56 12.87 4.00
C VAL A 465 11.21 12.53 5.34
N GLY A 466 11.90 11.40 5.39
CA GLY A 466 12.62 10.90 6.56
C GLY A 466 11.93 9.73 7.25
N ASP A 467 12.57 9.25 8.34
CA ASP A 467 12.04 8.12 9.11
C ASP A 467 10.73 8.47 9.79
N ILE A 468 9.78 7.53 9.78
CA ILE A 468 8.46 7.73 10.40
C ILE A 468 8.58 7.94 11.91
N LEU A 469 7.78 8.86 12.42
CA LEU A 469 7.58 9.07 13.84
C LEU A 469 6.13 8.70 14.23
N PRO A 470 5.94 7.78 15.21
CA PRO A 470 6.92 7.24 16.17
C PRO A 470 7.95 6.29 15.55
N ARG A 471 9.16 6.27 16.14
CA ARG A 471 10.29 5.48 15.63
C ARG A 471 10.01 3.99 15.60
N GLY A 472 10.49 3.33 14.53
CA GLY A 472 10.29 1.91 14.28
C GLY A 472 9.06 1.60 13.44
N GLU A 473 8.23 2.60 13.14
CA GLU A 473 7.20 2.49 12.14
C GLU A 473 7.80 2.72 10.74
N HIS A 474 7.09 2.22 9.72
CA HIS A 474 7.50 2.30 8.33
C HIS A 474 6.45 2.99 7.47
N HIS A 475 6.86 3.60 6.35
CA HIS A 475 5.95 4.29 5.41
C HIS A 475 4.84 3.36 4.89
N TYR A 476 5.14 2.07 4.72
CA TYR A 476 4.19 1.07 4.21
C TYR A 476 3.53 0.23 5.30
N GLY A 477 3.71 0.59 6.57
CA GLY A 477 3.07 -0.08 7.71
C GLY A 477 1.59 0.29 7.88
N GLN A 478 0.83 -0.53 8.61
CA GLN A 478 -0.58 -0.25 8.91
C GLN A 478 -0.76 1.10 9.60
N TRP A 479 0.14 1.48 10.51
CA TRP A 479 0.05 2.72 11.25
C TRP A 479 0.02 3.94 10.31
N MET A 480 0.87 3.98 9.28
CA MET A 480 0.85 5.02 8.28
C MET A 480 -0.41 4.98 7.42
N ASN A 481 -0.81 3.80 6.96
CA ASN A 481 -1.98 3.65 6.11
C ASN A 481 -3.30 3.95 6.82
N ASN A 482 -3.34 3.84 8.14
CA ASN A 482 -4.49 4.25 8.94
C ASN A 482 -4.40 5.72 9.37
N HIS A 483 -3.34 6.08 10.07
CA HIS A 483 -3.26 7.35 10.80
C HIS A 483 -2.83 8.51 9.89
N TYR A 484 -1.77 8.33 9.11
CA TYR A 484 -1.24 9.40 8.28
C TYR A 484 -2.19 9.75 7.13
N LEU A 485 -2.70 8.76 6.42
CA LEU A 485 -3.66 8.99 5.33
C LEU A 485 -4.96 9.63 5.82
N TYR A 486 -5.37 9.34 7.06
CA TYR A 486 -6.49 10.02 7.68
C TYR A 486 -6.20 11.52 7.95
N ALA A 487 -4.99 11.85 8.39
CA ALA A 487 -4.60 13.22 8.71
C ALA A 487 -4.33 14.08 7.47
N VAL A 488 -3.83 13.49 6.39
CA VAL A 488 -3.42 14.17 5.15
C VAL A 488 -4.51 14.14 4.08
#